data_c6352528c9dc44daae40130c613a1842
#
_entry.id   c6352528c9dc44daae40130c613a1842
#
_cell.length_a   1.000
_cell.length_b   1.000
_cell.length_c   1.000
_cell.angle_alpha   90.00
_cell.angle_beta   90.00
_cell.angle_gamma   90.00
#
_symmetry.space_group_name_H-M   'P 1'
#
loop_
_entity.id
_entity.type
_entity.pdbx_description
1 polymer ?
#
loop_
_entity_poly.entity_id
_entity_poly.type
_entity_poly.pdbx_seq_one_letter_code
_entity_poly.pdbx_strand_id
1 'polypeptide(L)'
;MLSIKDLNTHYGASHILQGVDLELGKGRIAAVLGRNGVGKTTTVKTIMGLVPASGGSIGLDGHDITGLPPHRVARAGVAYVPEGRLIFPDLTVVENIRVAERAPAKSWPLTRLLELFPSLDERQKNKGNQLSGGEQQMLAIARALISDPKLLLLDEPSQGLAPLVVRELARIIHLLRDAGVTILLIEQNMKLAEAVADELHIMVKGRIVYSADPTRFRAEADQVRSKYLTV
;
A
#
# COMPACT_ATOMS: atom_id res chain seq x y z
N MET A 1 15.24 2.18 -3.29
CA MET A 1 14.24 1.17 -3.68
C MET A 1 13.16 1.77 -4.58
N LEU A 2 12.28 2.65 -4.09
CA LEU A 2 11.36 3.45 -4.90
C LEU A 2 11.84 4.91 -4.86
N SER A 3 11.90 5.55 -6.04
CA SER A 3 12.22 6.98 -6.20
C SER A 3 11.16 7.62 -7.09
N ILE A 4 10.52 8.66 -6.61
CA ILE A 4 9.53 9.44 -7.33
C ILE A 4 10.05 10.87 -7.39
N LYS A 5 10.14 11.47 -8.61
CA LYS A 5 10.65 12.82 -8.83
C LYS A 5 9.70 13.61 -9.67
N ASP A 6 9.27 14.75 -9.14
CA ASP A 6 8.39 15.73 -9.80
C ASP A 6 7.17 15.06 -10.46
N LEU A 7 6.55 14.09 -9.81
CA LEU A 7 5.47 13.29 -10.40
C LEU A 7 4.21 14.14 -10.58
N ASN A 8 3.75 14.21 -11.81
CA ASN A 8 2.56 14.94 -12.21
C ASN A 8 1.55 14.00 -12.86
N THR A 9 0.25 14.17 -12.55
CA THR A 9 -0.82 13.31 -13.06
C THR A 9 -2.12 14.10 -13.21
N HIS A 10 -2.82 13.91 -14.32
CA HIS A 10 -4.09 14.54 -14.63
C HIS A 10 -5.21 13.52 -14.84
N TYR A 11 -6.44 13.90 -14.47
CA TYR A 11 -7.69 13.30 -14.95
C TYR A 11 -8.42 14.32 -15.81
N GLY A 12 -8.33 14.18 -17.13
CA GLY A 12 -8.80 15.19 -18.05
C GLY A 12 -8.09 16.54 -17.81
N ALA A 13 -8.83 17.59 -17.52
CA ALA A 13 -8.29 18.90 -17.20
C ALA A 13 -7.85 19.06 -15.73
N SER A 14 -8.18 18.12 -14.86
CA SER A 14 -7.90 18.22 -13.43
C SER A 14 -6.49 17.75 -13.11
N HIS A 15 -5.61 18.65 -12.64
CA HIS A 15 -4.25 18.36 -12.20
C HIS A 15 -4.27 17.83 -10.76
N ILE A 16 -4.12 16.52 -10.59
CA ILE A 16 -4.28 15.84 -9.30
C ILE A 16 -2.94 15.71 -8.55
N LEU A 17 -1.89 15.24 -9.22
CA LEU A 17 -0.55 15.22 -8.65
C LEU A 17 0.26 16.36 -9.23
N GLN A 18 0.88 17.15 -8.37
CA GLN A 18 1.47 18.43 -8.69
C GLN A 18 2.92 18.50 -8.24
N GLY A 19 3.80 17.70 -8.85
CA GLY A 19 5.20 17.61 -8.47
C GLY A 19 5.40 16.85 -7.15
N VAL A 20 5.01 15.57 -7.12
CA VAL A 20 5.22 14.72 -5.95
C VAL A 20 6.64 14.17 -5.98
N ASP A 21 7.39 14.42 -4.90
CA ASP A 21 8.70 13.83 -4.63
C ASP A 21 8.59 12.87 -3.44
N LEU A 22 9.11 11.64 -3.59
CA LEU A 22 9.16 10.65 -2.53
C LEU A 22 10.29 9.66 -2.77
N GLU A 23 11.10 9.43 -1.72
CA GLU A 23 12.11 8.39 -1.72
C GLU A 23 11.78 7.35 -0.66
N LEU A 24 11.90 6.06 -1.00
CA LEU A 24 11.65 4.96 -0.07
C LEU A 24 12.78 3.93 -0.16
N GLY A 25 13.48 3.75 0.95
CA GLY A 25 14.55 2.77 1.10
C GLY A 25 14.05 1.33 1.05
N LYS A 26 14.93 0.39 0.73
CA LYS A 26 14.61 -1.04 0.72
C LYS A 26 14.31 -1.55 2.15
N GLY A 27 13.26 -2.36 2.29
CA GLY A 27 12.85 -2.94 3.57
C GLY A 27 12.34 -1.89 4.57
N ARG A 28 11.89 -0.73 4.09
CA ARG A 28 11.31 0.33 4.92
C ARG A 28 9.84 0.56 4.59
N ILE A 29 9.16 1.22 5.51
CA ILE A 29 7.76 1.62 5.37
C ILE A 29 7.70 3.14 5.28
N ALA A 30 7.19 3.68 4.17
CA ALA A 30 6.76 5.07 4.08
C ALA A 30 5.24 5.14 4.14
N ALA A 31 4.70 6.02 4.97
CA ALA A 31 3.27 6.29 5.02
C ALA A 31 2.96 7.67 4.44
N VAL A 32 2.02 7.73 3.50
CA VAL A 32 1.48 9.00 2.97
C VAL A 32 0.11 9.23 3.57
N LEU A 33 0.01 10.24 4.41
CA LEU A 33 -1.19 10.68 5.10
C LEU A 33 -1.83 11.88 4.41
N GLY A 34 -3.13 12.00 4.53
CA GLY A 34 -3.87 13.15 4.01
C GLY A 34 -5.37 12.87 3.96
N ARG A 35 -6.14 13.92 3.71
CA ARG A 35 -7.60 13.85 3.58
C ARG A 35 -8.00 13.11 2.30
N ASN A 36 -9.29 12.75 2.19
CA ASN A 36 -9.82 12.19 0.96
C ASN A 36 -9.74 13.21 -0.19
N GLY A 37 -9.43 12.72 -1.39
CA GLY A 37 -9.34 13.54 -2.59
C GLY A 37 -8.04 14.35 -2.77
N VAL A 38 -7.05 14.23 -1.87
CA VAL A 38 -5.79 15.00 -1.98
C VAL A 38 -4.78 14.41 -2.98
N GLY A 39 -5.02 13.20 -3.53
CA GLY A 39 -4.13 12.57 -4.51
C GLY A 39 -3.45 11.27 -4.06
N LYS A 40 -3.67 10.80 -2.82
CA LYS A 40 -3.01 9.60 -2.26
C LYS A 40 -3.18 8.35 -3.16
N THR A 41 -4.43 7.94 -3.40
CA THR A 41 -4.76 6.80 -4.29
C THR A 41 -4.26 7.02 -5.72
N THR A 42 -4.29 8.27 -6.21
CA THR A 42 -3.74 8.60 -7.54
C THR A 42 -2.24 8.33 -7.59
N THR A 43 -1.50 8.61 -6.53
CA THR A 43 -0.06 8.32 -6.46
C THR A 43 0.23 6.84 -6.68
N VAL A 44 -0.43 5.95 -5.92
CA VAL A 44 -0.22 4.49 -6.08
C VAL A 44 -0.74 3.96 -7.41
N LYS A 45 -1.85 4.49 -7.94
CA LYS A 45 -2.34 4.15 -9.27
C LYS A 45 -1.39 4.58 -10.38
N THR A 46 -0.74 5.74 -10.23
CA THR A 46 0.27 6.20 -11.19
C THR A 46 1.53 5.35 -11.12
N ILE A 47 2.01 4.97 -9.93
CA ILE A 47 3.12 4.02 -9.76
C ILE A 47 2.80 2.69 -10.45
N MET A 48 1.59 2.18 -10.29
CA MET A 48 1.13 0.92 -10.92
C MET A 48 0.92 1.02 -12.43
N GLY A 49 1.00 2.21 -13.03
CA GLY A 49 0.69 2.43 -14.45
C GLY A 49 -0.79 2.29 -14.79
N LEU A 50 -1.68 2.35 -13.78
CA LEU A 50 -3.15 2.37 -13.95
C LEU A 50 -3.66 3.74 -14.39
N VAL A 51 -2.91 4.79 -14.06
CA VAL A 51 -3.14 6.16 -14.51
C VAL A 51 -1.82 6.67 -15.08
N PRO A 52 -1.82 7.29 -16.26
CA PRO A 52 -0.58 7.77 -16.87
C PRO A 52 0.01 8.96 -16.09
N ALA A 53 1.32 8.96 -15.87
CA ALA A 53 2.04 10.14 -15.45
C ALA A 53 2.03 11.16 -16.60
N SER A 54 1.78 12.44 -16.31
CA SER A 54 1.88 13.53 -17.27
C SER A 54 3.22 14.27 -17.20
N GLY A 55 4.04 13.98 -16.21
CA GLY A 55 5.38 14.50 -16.00
C GLY A 55 6.07 13.82 -14.82
N GLY A 56 7.37 14.03 -14.70
CA GLY A 56 8.21 13.43 -13.68
C GLY A 56 8.67 12.00 -13.99
N SER A 57 9.22 11.32 -13.00
CA SER A 57 9.74 9.96 -13.16
C SER A 57 9.51 9.09 -11.94
N ILE A 58 9.43 7.77 -12.17
CA ILE A 58 9.26 6.73 -11.14
C ILE A 58 10.34 5.67 -11.34
N GLY A 59 11.26 5.56 -10.41
CA GLY A 59 12.33 4.56 -10.39
C GLY A 59 12.04 3.44 -9.39
N LEU A 60 12.29 2.20 -9.78
CA LEU A 60 12.24 1.02 -8.93
C LEU A 60 13.55 0.25 -9.03
N ASP A 61 14.31 0.12 -7.93
CA ASP A 61 15.64 -0.50 -7.90
C ASP A 61 16.61 0.07 -8.97
N GLY A 62 16.56 1.38 -9.22
CA GLY A 62 17.38 2.05 -10.23
C GLY A 62 16.88 1.92 -11.68
N HIS A 63 15.77 1.23 -11.91
CA HIS A 63 15.16 1.10 -13.23
C HIS A 63 13.95 2.05 -13.36
N ASP A 64 13.85 2.74 -14.46
CA ASP A 64 12.70 3.58 -14.76
C ASP A 64 11.48 2.71 -15.10
N ILE A 65 10.39 2.91 -14.35
CA ILE A 65 9.09 2.25 -14.58
C ILE A 65 8.00 3.25 -15.01
N THR A 66 8.37 4.50 -15.26
CA THR A 66 7.44 5.58 -15.65
C THR A 66 6.66 5.18 -16.90
N GLY A 67 5.33 5.27 -16.85
CA GLY A 67 4.47 4.97 -18.00
C GLY A 67 4.46 3.50 -18.46
N LEU A 68 5.10 2.60 -17.74
CA LEU A 68 4.98 1.16 -18.04
C LEU A 68 3.54 0.69 -17.78
N PRO A 69 3.02 -0.22 -18.61
CA PRO A 69 1.69 -0.79 -18.38
C PRO A 69 1.68 -1.64 -17.09
N PRO A 70 0.52 -1.76 -16.39
CA PRO A 70 0.41 -2.40 -15.08
C PRO A 70 1.03 -3.77 -14.98
N HIS A 71 0.89 -4.60 -16.01
CA HIS A 71 1.46 -5.95 -16.02
C HIS A 71 3.00 -5.96 -16.03
N ARG A 72 3.65 -4.93 -16.60
CA ARG A 72 5.12 -4.78 -16.57
C ARG A 72 5.59 -4.28 -15.21
N VAL A 73 4.88 -3.30 -14.63
CA VAL A 73 5.14 -2.81 -13.27
C VAL A 73 5.04 -3.95 -12.27
N ALA A 74 3.98 -4.76 -12.38
CA ALA A 74 3.81 -5.91 -11.53
C ALA A 74 4.92 -6.98 -11.73
N ARG A 75 5.42 -7.20 -12.97
CA ARG A 75 6.57 -8.09 -13.25
C ARG A 75 7.89 -7.53 -12.71
N ALA A 76 8.02 -6.21 -12.56
CA ALA A 76 9.17 -5.60 -11.93
C ALA A 76 9.23 -5.84 -10.41
N GLY A 77 8.15 -6.40 -9.82
CA GLY A 77 8.07 -6.76 -8.41
C GLY A 77 7.23 -5.80 -7.56
N VAL A 78 6.28 -5.08 -8.15
CA VAL A 78 5.32 -4.25 -7.43
C VAL A 78 4.01 -5.02 -7.28
N ALA A 79 3.48 -5.11 -6.05
CA ALA A 79 2.12 -5.58 -5.77
C ALA A 79 1.28 -4.45 -5.19
N TYR A 80 -0.01 -4.47 -5.49
CA TYR A 80 -0.95 -3.42 -5.09
C TYR A 80 -2.19 -4.03 -4.42
N VAL A 81 -2.48 -3.56 -3.23
CA VAL A 81 -3.72 -3.83 -2.50
C VAL A 81 -4.55 -2.56 -2.53
N PRO A 82 -5.57 -2.48 -3.38
CA PRO A 82 -6.41 -1.30 -3.51
C PRO A 82 -7.38 -1.15 -2.35
N GLU A 83 -7.89 0.07 -2.18
CA GLU A 83 -9.04 0.35 -1.33
C GLU A 83 -10.22 -0.56 -1.70
N GLY A 84 -11.02 -0.96 -0.70
CA GLY A 84 -12.21 -1.80 -0.92
C GLY A 84 -11.92 -3.29 -1.07
N ARG A 85 -10.69 -3.74 -0.75
CA ARG A 85 -10.27 -5.15 -0.68
C ARG A 85 -10.24 -5.89 -2.02
N LEU A 86 -11.22 -5.69 -2.89
CA LEU A 86 -11.37 -6.26 -4.25
C LEU A 86 -11.00 -7.76 -4.34
N ILE A 87 -11.56 -8.57 -3.42
CA ILE A 87 -11.43 -10.02 -3.47
C ILE A 87 -12.40 -10.63 -4.50
N PHE A 88 -12.15 -11.85 -4.93
CA PHE A 88 -13.07 -12.61 -5.77
C PHE A 88 -14.11 -13.30 -4.87
N PRO A 89 -15.38 -12.85 -4.85
CA PRO A 89 -16.37 -13.31 -3.87
C PRO A 89 -16.71 -14.79 -4.00
N ASP A 90 -16.67 -15.34 -5.20
CA ASP A 90 -17.06 -16.72 -5.48
C ASP A 90 -15.91 -17.73 -5.46
N LEU A 91 -14.67 -17.26 -5.41
CA LEU A 91 -13.49 -18.10 -5.25
C LEU A 91 -13.25 -18.38 -3.76
N THR A 92 -12.72 -19.56 -3.47
CA THR A 92 -12.25 -19.92 -2.13
C THR A 92 -11.05 -19.05 -1.71
N VAL A 93 -10.69 -19.07 -0.43
CA VAL A 93 -9.50 -18.39 0.10
C VAL A 93 -8.26 -18.81 -0.68
N VAL A 94 -8.04 -20.12 -0.84
CA VAL A 94 -6.87 -20.64 -1.55
C VAL A 94 -6.86 -20.21 -3.02
N GLU A 95 -7.99 -20.29 -3.70
CA GLU A 95 -8.11 -19.86 -5.10
C GLU A 95 -7.86 -18.37 -5.24
N ASN A 96 -8.41 -17.53 -4.34
CA ASN A 96 -8.15 -16.09 -4.31
C ASN A 96 -6.66 -15.77 -4.22
N ILE A 97 -5.93 -16.48 -3.33
CA ILE A 97 -4.49 -16.27 -3.18
C ILE A 97 -3.77 -16.68 -4.46
N ARG A 98 -4.06 -17.87 -4.99
CA ARG A 98 -3.36 -18.44 -6.14
C ARG A 98 -3.58 -17.71 -7.47
N VAL A 99 -4.65 -16.93 -7.61
CA VAL A 99 -4.88 -16.11 -8.83
C VAL A 99 -3.68 -15.18 -9.14
N ALA A 100 -2.95 -14.72 -8.13
CA ALA A 100 -1.78 -13.86 -8.31
C ALA A 100 -0.45 -14.62 -8.38
N GLU A 101 -0.47 -15.94 -8.23
CA GLU A 101 0.71 -16.79 -8.30
C GLU A 101 1.17 -16.93 -9.77
N ARG A 102 2.36 -16.41 -10.11
CA ARG A 102 2.91 -16.45 -11.47
C ARG A 102 3.95 -17.55 -11.67
N ALA A 103 4.63 -17.88 -10.58
CA ALA A 103 5.61 -18.96 -10.45
C ALA A 103 5.59 -19.36 -8.97
N PRO A 104 6.08 -20.56 -8.61
CA PRO A 104 6.17 -20.94 -7.21
C PRO A 104 6.88 -19.85 -6.40
N ALA A 105 6.15 -19.25 -5.45
CA ALA A 105 6.64 -18.18 -4.60
C ALA A 105 7.78 -18.71 -3.73
N LYS A 106 8.91 -17.98 -3.68
CA LYS A 106 10.10 -18.37 -2.92
C LYS A 106 10.02 -17.88 -1.48
N SER A 107 9.65 -16.60 -1.31
CA SER A 107 9.59 -15.95 -0.01
C SER A 107 8.23 -16.11 0.67
N TRP A 108 7.15 -16.13 -0.11
CA TRP A 108 5.77 -16.15 0.37
C TRP A 108 4.95 -17.31 -0.22
N PRO A 109 5.39 -18.59 -0.09
CA PRO A 109 4.59 -19.73 -0.53
C PRO A 109 3.28 -19.80 0.25
N LEU A 110 2.26 -20.46 -0.31
CA LEU A 110 0.93 -20.57 0.27
C LEU A 110 0.97 -21.04 1.74
N THR A 111 1.82 -22.02 2.06
CA THR A 111 1.98 -22.53 3.43
C THR A 111 2.38 -21.43 4.41
N ARG A 112 3.38 -20.61 4.07
CA ARG A 112 3.83 -19.50 4.89
C ARG A 112 2.76 -18.40 5.00
N LEU A 113 1.99 -18.16 3.93
CA LEU A 113 0.88 -17.21 3.98
C LEU A 113 -0.22 -17.68 4.93
N LEU A 114 -0.56 -18.96 4.93
CA LEU A 114 -1.55 -19.53 5.86
C LEU A 114 -1.05 -19.48 7.31
N GLU A 115 0.22 -19.72 7.56
CA GLU A 115 0.84 -19.52 8.89
C GLU A 115 0.78 -18.05 9.35
N LEU A 116 0.99 -17.10 8.42
CA LEU A 116 0.94 -15.66 8.72
C LEU A 116 -0.49 -15.18 9.00
N PHE A 117 -1.49 -15.81 8.36
CA PHE A 117 -2.90 -15.46 8.45
C PHE A 117 -3.76 -16.64 8.97
N PRO A 118 -3.70 -16.97 10.30
CA PRO A 118 -4.40 -18.14 10.84
C PRO A 118 -5.90 -18.18 10.56
N SER A 119 -6.57 -17.01 10.55
CA SER A 119 -7.99 -16.93 10.22
C SER A 119 -8.30 -17.36 8.77
N LEU A 120 -7.35 -17.21 7.86
CA LEU A 120 -7.47 -17.69 6.49
C LEU A 120 -7.16 -19.19 6.39
N ASP A 121 -6.23 -19.68 7.22
CA ASP A 121 -5.90 -21.09 7.28
C ASP A 121 -7.13 -21.92 7.71
N GLU A 122 -7.82 -21.50 8.76
CA GLU A 122 -9.06 -22.13 9.23
C GLU A 122 -10.18 -22.13 8.19
N ARG A 123 -10.13 -21.20 7.23
CA ARG A 123 -11.18 -20.93 6.24
C ARG A 123 -10.76 -21.17 4.79
N GLN A 124 -9.74 -21.99 4.55
CA GLN A 124 -9.17 -22.21 3.22
C GLN A 124 -10.21 -22.52 2.13
N LYS A 125 -11.26 -23.28 2.47
CA LYS A 125 -12.34 -23.71 1.57
C LYS A 125 -13.53 -22.75 1.53
N ASN A 126 -13.59 -21.74 2.41
CA ASN A 126 -14.65 -20.75 2.40
C ASN A 126 -14.49 -19.83 1.19
N LYS A 127 -15.59 -19.40 0.62
CA LYS A 127 -15.62 -18.39 -0.44
C LYS A 127 -15.36 -16.99 0.12
N GLY A 128 -14.84 -16.10 -0.71
CA GLY A 128 -14.54 -14.72 -0.33
C GLY A 128 -15.74 -13.96 0.27
N ASN A 129 -16.95 -14.19 -0.24
CA ASN A 129 -18.18 -13.59 0.30
C ASN A 129 -18.62 -14.13 1.67
N GLN A 130 -18.02 -15.20 2.16
CA GLN A 130 -18.29 -15.79 3.47
C GLN A 130 -17.34 -15.26 4.56
N LEU A 131 -16.40 -14.40 4.18
CA LEU A 131 -15.40 -13.83 5.09
C LEU A 131 -15.89 -12.50 5.66
N SER A 132 -15.50 -12.23 6.91
CA SER A 132 -15.66 -10.90 7.51
C SER A 132 -14.82 -9.86 6.76
N GLY A 133 -15.12 -8.58 6.95
CA GLY A 133 -14.37 -7.50 6.31
C GLY A 133 -12.87 -7.49 6.67
N GLY A 134 -12.52 -7.90 7.88
CA GLY A 134 -11.12 -8.06 8.30
C GLY A 134 -10.42 -9.22 7.59
N GLU A 135 -11.07 -10.37 7.52
CA GLU A 135 -10.54 -11.55 6.80
C GLU A 135 -10.39 -11.27 5.30
N GLN A 136 -11.32 -10.54 4.69
CA GLN A 136 -11.22 -10.11 3.29
C GLN A 136 -10.01 -9.20 3.06
N GLN A 137 -9.70 -8.30 4.01
CA GLN A 137 -8.52 -7.46 3.95
C GLN A 137 -7.23 -8.28 4.04
N MET A 138 -7.17 -9.24 4.97
CA MET A 138 -6.03 -10.17 5.10
C MET A 138 -5.87 -11.01 3.84
N LEU A 139 -6.97 -11.47 3.25
CA LEU A 139 -6.97 -12.21 1.99
C LEU A 139 -6.42 -11.37 0.82
N ALA A 140 -6.80 -10.10 0.72
CA ALA A 140 -6.26 -9.20 -0.30
C ALA A 140 -4.74 -9.00 -0.17
N ILE A 141 -4.24 -8.88 1.08
CA ILE A 141 -2.79 -8.79 1.37
C ILE A 141 -2.09 -10.12 1.04
N ALA A 142 -2.63 -11.26 1.48
CA ALA A 142 -2.07 -12.58 1.20
C ALA A 142 -1.96 -12.83 -0.31
N ARG A 143 -3.00 -12.46 -1.08
CA ARG A 143 -3.00 -12.54 -2.54
C ARG A 143 -1.92 -11.65 -3.18
N ALA A 144 -1.65 -10.48 -2.63
CA ALA A 144 -0.56 -9.63 -3.13
C ALA A 144 0.82 -10.25 -2.84
N LEU A 145 1.00 -10.85 -1.66
CA LEU A 145 2.27 -11.41 -1.21
C LEU A 145 2.72 -12.66 -1.98
N ILE A 146 1.80 -13.51 -2.47
CA ILE A 146 2.16 -14.73 -3.21
C ILE A 146 2.91 -14.42 -4.51
N SER A 147 2.85 -13.19 -5.00
CA SER A 147 3.64 -12.74 -6.16
C SER A 147 5.11 -12.44 -5.84
N ASP A 148 5.57 -12.65 -4.59
CA ASP A 148 6.91 -12.30 -4.09
C ASP A 148 7.30 -10.83 -4.37
N PRO A 149 6.51 -9.84 -3.91
CA PRO A 149 6.75 -8.45 -4.25
C PRO A 149 8.00 -7.91 -3.56
N LYS A 150 8.73 -7.05 -4.28
CA LYS A 150 9.78 -6.19 -3.71
C LYS A 150 9.20 -4.95 -3.05
N LEU A 151 8.13 -4.41 -3.64
CA LEU A 151 7.37 -3.24 -3.19
C LEU A 151 5.89 -3.61 -3.07
N LEU A 152 5.33 -3.44 -1.89
CA LEU A 152 3.91 -3.60 -1.61
C LEU A 152 3.27 -2.22 -1.44
N LEU A 153 2.30 -1.91 -2.27
CA LEU A 153 1.48 -0.70 -2.19
C LEU A 153 0.18 -1.05 -1.47
N LEU A 154 -0.08 -0.40 -0.34
CA LEU A 154 -1.30 -0.56 0.45
C LEU A 154 -2.11 0.74 0.41
N ASP A 155 -3.33 0.69 -0.10
CA ASP A 155 -4.20 1.85 -0.26
C ASP A 155 -5.37 1.79 0.73
N GLU A 156 -5.31 2.60 1.78
CA GLU A 156 -6.25 2.69 2.90
C GLU A 156 -6.66 1.33 3.50
N PRO A 157 -5.69 0.46 3.83
CA PRO A 157 -5.98 -0.91 4.25
C PRO A 157 -6.74 -1.00 5.58
N SER A 158 -6.75 0.05 6.41
CA SER A 158 -7.48 0.07 7.69
C SER A 158 -8.93 0.56 7.57
N GLN A 159 -9.36 1.01 6.38
CA GLN A 159 -10.66 1.62 6.22
C GLN A 159 -11.80 0.64 6.53
N GLY A 160 -12.73 1.06 7.41
CA GLY A 160 -13.89 0.27 7.81
C GLY A 160 -13.58 -1.01 8.60
N LEU A 161 -12.37 -1.11 9.18
CA LEU A 161 -11.98 -2.22 10.04
C LEU A 161 -12.22 -1.91 11.52
N ALA A 162 -12.58 -2.94 12.28
CA ALA A 162 -12.67 -2.85 13.73
C ALA A 162 -11.28 -2.62 14.35
N PRO A 163 -11.17 -1.91 15.51
CA PRO A 163 -9.90 -1.58 16.14
C PRO A 163 -8.97 -2.78 16.41
N LEU A 164 -9.54 -3.94 16.71
CA LEU A 164 -8.77 -5.18 16.91
C LEU A 164 -8.09 -5.63 15.61
N VAL A 165 -8.81 -5.56 14.48
CA VAL A 165 -8.27 -5.92 13.17
C VAL A 165 -7.22 -4.93 12.71
N VAL A 166 -7.37 -3.63 13.02
CA VAL A 166 -6.34 -2.61 12.74
C VAL A 166 -5.05 -2.90 13.50
N ARG A 167 -5.12 -3.36 14.76
CA ARG A 167 -3.93 -3.80 15.51
C ARG A 167 -3.25 -5.01 14.88
N GLU A 168 -4.04 -5.98 14.44
CA GLU A 168 -3.52 -7.16 13.74
C GLU A 168 -2.87 -6.77 12.40
N LEU A 169 -3.49 -5.87 11.64
CA LEU A 169 -2.92 -5.32 10.42
C LEU A 169 -1.56 -4.64 10.68
N ALA A 170 -1.45 -3.85 11.76
CA ALA A 170 -0.18 -3.23 12.15
C ALA A 170 0.90 -4.29 12.43
N ARG A 171 0.56 -5.34 13.17
CA ARG A 171 1.46 -6.47 13.45
C ARG A 171 1.96 -7.13 12.16
N ILE A 172 1.05 -7.39 11.23
CA ILE A 172 1.39 -7.99 9.93
C ILE A 172 2.31 -7.08 9.12
N ILE A 173 2.02 -5.78 9.05
CA ILE A 173 2.86 -4.80 8.33
C ILE A 173 4.29 -4.81 8.90
N HIS A 174 4.46 -4.87 10.22
CA HIS A 174 5.79 -5.00 10.83
C HIS A 174 6.48 -6.32 10.44
N LEU A 175 5.79 -7.45 10.50
CA LEU A 175 6.36 -8.74 10.10
C LEU A 175 6.80 -8.74 8.63
N LEU A 176 6.04 -8.11 7.74
CA LEU A 176 6.40 -7.99 6.33
C LEU A 176 7.66 -7.14 6.13
N ARG A 177 7.77 -5.99 6.83
CA ARG A 177 8.97 -5.16 6.83
C ARG A 177 10.18 -5.95 7.34
N ASP A 178 10.04 -6.63 8.45
CA ASP A 178 11.13 -7.41 9.08
C ASP A 178 11.56 -8.60 8.20
N ALA A 179 10.65 -9.09 7.35
CA ALA A 179 10.95 -10.04 6.28
C ALA A 179 11.57 -9.40 5.02
N GLY A 180 11.82 -8.08 5.03
CA GLY A 180 12.49 -7.36 3.95
C GLY A 180 11.56 -6.80 2.86
N VAL A 181 10.24 -6.86 3.02
CA VAL A 181 9.29 -6.24 2.08
C VAL A 181 9.31 -4.72 2.26
N THR A 182 9.47 -3.99 1.17
CA THR A 182 9.32 -2.52 1.16
C THR A 182 7.85 -2.18 1.02
N ILE A 183 7.36 -1.22 1.81
CA ILE A 183 5.91 -0.91 1.85
C ILE A 183 5.69 0.59 1.67
N LEU A 184 4.86 0.96 0.70
CA LEU A 184 4.26 2.29 0.61
C LEU A 184 2.81 2.19 1.07
N LEU A 185 2.53 2.83 2.20
CA LEU A 185 1.23 2.83 2.86
C LEU A 185 0.52 4.15 2.61
N ILE A 186 -0.64 4.11 1.98
CA ILE A 186 -1.55 5.24 1.87
C ILE A 186 -2.59 5.10 2.98
N GLU A 187 -2.75 6.13 3.81
CA GLU A 187 -3.65 6.06 4.96
C GLU A 187 -4.30 7.41 5.30
N GLN A 188 -5.44 7.31 5.96
CA GLN A 188 -6.07 8.40 6.67
C GLN A 188 -5.95 8.20 8.21
N ASN A 189 -5.76 6.97 8.64
CA ASN A 189 -5.60 6.60 10.04
C ASN A 189 -4.18 6.92 10.53
N MET A 190 -4.03 8.12 11.14
CA MET A 190 -2.74 8.56 11.69
C MET A 190 -2.16 7.56 12.70
N LYS A 191 -3.00 6.98 13.57
CA LYS A 191 -2.52 6.05 14.61
C LYS A 191 -1.88 4.80 14.02
N LEU A 192 -2.46 4.26 12.94
CA LEU A 192 -1.85 3.13 12.24
C LEU A 192 -0.53 3.56 11.58
N ALA A 193 -0.54 4.66 10.84
CA ALA A 193 0.65 5.14 10.15
C ALA A 193 1.82 5.42 11.11
N GLU A 194 1.55 6.12 12.24
CA GLU A 194 2.54 6.39 13.29
C GLU A 194 3.06 5.11 13.98
N ALA A 195 2.24 4.08 14.03
CA ALA A 195 2.63 2.81 14.65
C ALA A 195 3.57 2.00 13.77
N VAL A 196 3.44 2.09 12.42
CA VAL A 196 4.13 1.17 11.52
C VAL A 196 5.20 1.81 10.64
N ALA A 197 5.08 3.11 10.32
CA ALA A 197 5.96 3.74 9.35
C ALA A 197 7.35 4.07 9.92
N ASP A 198 8.36 3.97 9.05
CA ASP A 198 9.71 4.51 9.30
C ASP A 198 9.80 5.98 8.87
N GLU A 199 8.89 6.40 7.99
CA GLU A 199 8.81 7.76 7.46
C GLU A 199 7.35 8.13 7.18
N LEU A 200 6.94 9.33 7.61
CA LEU A 200 5.58 9.85 7.44
C LEU A 200 5.61 11.09 6.57
N HIS A 201 4.73 11.10 5.57
CA HIS A 201 4.55 12.20 4.64
C HIS A 201 3.11 12.70 4.70
N ILE A 202 2.91 14.01 4.67
CA ILE A 202 1.58 14.61 4.57
C ILE A 202 1.36 15.12 3.14
N MET A 203 0.28 14.65 2.53
CA MET A 203 -0.14 15.10 1.20
C MET A 203 -1.31 16.08 1.31
N VAL A 204 -1.18 17.23 0.64
CA VAL A 204 -2.25 18.23 0.50
C VAL A 204 -2.30 18.70 -0.96
N LYS A 205 -3.48 18.64 -1.57
CA LYS A 205 -3.71 19.12 -2.95
C LYS A 205 -2.65 18.63 -3.95
N GLY A 206 -2.36 17.33 -3.93
CA GLY A 206 -1.45 16.69 -4.87
C GLY A 206 0.03 16.92 -4.61
N ARG A 207 0.42 17.46 -3.46
CA ARG A 207 1.83 17.73 -3.08
C ARG A 207 2.15 17.12 -1.73
N ILE A 208 3.35 16.61 -1.55
CA ILE A 208 3.90 16.32 -0.22
C ILE A 208 4.37 17.65 0.38
N VAL A 209 3.73 18.05 1.49
CA VAL A 209 3.97 19.35 2.15
C VAL A 209 4.73 19.23 3.47
N TYR A 210 4.88 18.00 3.98
CA TYR A 210 5.61 17.71 5.21
C TYR A 210 6.11 16.27 5.17
N SER A 211 7.32 16.06 5.70
CA SER A 211 7.93 14.73 5.86
C SER A 211 8.73 14.69 7.15
N ALA A 212 8.61 13.60 7.90
CA ALA A 212 9.34 13.41 9.15
C ALA A 212 9.47 11.92 9.49
N ASP A 213 10.45 11.58 10.32
CA ASP A 213 10.47 10.32 11.05
C ASP A 213 9.37 10.29 12.15
N PRO A 214 9.04 9.10 12.70
CA PRO A 214 7.96 8.98 13.70
C PRO A 214 8.20 9.79 14.98
N THR A 215 9.45 10.01 15.39
CA THR A 215 9.78 10.75 16.62
C THR A 215 9.46 12.22 16.43
N ARG A 216 9.94 12.81 15.35
CA ARG A 216 9.65 14.20 14.99
C ARG A 216 8.16 14.40 14.72
N PHE A 217 7.53 13.45 14.01
CA PHE A 217 6.09 13.54 13.71
C PHE A 217 5.25 13.60 14.99
N ARG A 218 5.55 12.77 16.00
CA ARG A 218 4.86 12.80 17.31
C ARG A 218 5.08 14.10 18.06
N ALA A 219 6.30 14.63 18.03
CA ALA A 219 6.62 15.91 18.69
C ALA A 219 5.84 17.09 18.05
N GLU A 220 5.58 17.04 16.75
CA GLU A 220 4.90 18.08 15.98
C GLU A 220 3.42 17.74 15.66
N ALA A 221 2.86 16.65 16.23
CA ALA A 221 1.58 16.07 15.82
C ALA A 221 0.41 17.07 15.84
N ASP A 222 0.30 17.90 16.89
CA ASP A 222 -0.78 18.88 17.01
C ASP A 222 -0.65 20.01 15.96
N GLN A 223 0.57 20.45 15.67
CA GLN A 223 0.84 21.45 14.63
C GLN A 223 0.54 20.89 13.25
N VAL A 224 1.00 19.67 12.97
CA VAL A 224 0.75 18.97 11.69
C VAL A 224 -0.75 18.77 11.49
N ARG A 225 -1.45 18.30 12.53
CA ARG A 225 -2.90 18.09 12.48
C ARG A 225 -3.64 19.38 12.20
N SER A 226 -3.37 20.44 12.96
CA SER A 226 -4.06 21.74 12.82
C SER A 226 -3.77 22.41 11.47
N LYS A 227 -2.55 22.30 10.98
CA LYS A 227 -2.10 22.97 9.74
C LYS A 227 -2.53 22.26 8.47
N TYR A 228 -2.54 20.93 8.45
CA TYR A 228 -2.66 20.15 7.22
C TYR A 228 -3.84 19.18 7.18
N LEU A 229 -4.39 18.77 8.33
CA LEU A 229 -5.39 17.71 8.42
C LEU A 229 -6.75 18.17 8.97
N THR A 230 -6.82 19.35 9.59
CA THR A 230 -8.08 19.97 10.03
C THR A 230 -8.65 20.87 8.91
N VAL A 231 -9.95 21.09 8.93
CA VAL A 231 -10.68 21.98 7.98
C VAL A 231 -10.48 23.41 8.41
#